data_12e10cc6725d0cb26eab18789670e288
#
_entry.id   12e10cc6725d0cb26eab18789670e288
#
_cell.length_a   1.000
_cell.length_b   1.000
_cell.length_c   1.000
_cell.angle_alpha   90.00
_cell.angle_beta   90.00
_cell.angle_gamma   90.00
#
_symmetry.space_group_name_H-M   'P 1'
#
loop_
_entity.id
_entity.type
_entity.pdbx_description
1 polymer ?
#
loop_
_entity_poly.entity_id
_entity_poly.type
_entity_poly.pdbx_seq_one_letter_code
_entity_poly.pdbx_strand_id
1 'polypeptide(L)'
;MTNSSSSASPTPATSSSPSGSDRLGLTLKLLGWAVLGLLPLYAWTVSTAPIDSVQGMMQKILYVHPPLAYGAYLGFVATAIAGGLFLWQGREVHDQLAIAGAEVGTLFCTLMLITGPIWARGAWGPGNWWVWDARLTLTLLLWFVYLAYMLLRSFTEGDERAARFSSIYGILGVVLIPLNYWIIDLVGGAMHPDNLEFEEESSSLGVGMGLPFFVGNLTLFFVFIYLLVLRWRVGMLRTEAERAEFDSRRN
;
A
#
# COMPACT_ATOMS: atom_id res chain seq x y z
N MET A 1 -61.03 40.79 26.53
CA MET A 1 -60.54 39.55 25.94
C MET A 1 -59.37 39.98 25.02
N THR A 2 -58.16 39.93 25.56
CA THR A 2 -56.94 40.33 24.85
C THR A 2 -56.17 39.05 24.52
N ASN A 3 -56.04 38.75 23.22
CA ASN A 3 -55.39 37.56 22.72
C ASN A 3 -53.89 37.92 22.49
N SER A 4 -53.01 37.45 23.34
CA SER A 4 -51.56 37.62 23.21
C SER A 4 -51.00 36.49 22.35
N SER A 5 -50.70 36.80 21.07
CA SER A 5 -49.98 35.91 20.18
C SER A 5 -48.48 35.93 20.52
N SER A 6 -48.02 34.86 21.15
CA SER A 6 -46.58 34.59 21.38
C SER A 6 -45.90 34.21 20.05
N SER A 7 -45.06 35.12 19.53
CA SER A 7 -44.17 34.83 18.41
C SER A 7 -42.94 34.05 18.92
N ALA A 8 -42.91 32.75 18.66
CA ALA A 8 -41.73 31.96 18.90
C ALA A 8 -40.66 32.29 17.81
N SER A 9 -39.54 32.82 18.24
CA SER A 9 -38.37 33.06 17.38
C SER A 9 -37.80 31.70 16.90
N PRO A 10 -37.41 31.56 15.62
CA PRO A 10 -36.77 30.35 15.12
C PRO A 10 -35.40 30.17 15.77
N THR A 11 -35.20 29.04 16.43
CA THR A 11 -33.92 28.62 16.98
C THR A 11 -32.91 28.49 15.84
N PRO A 12 -31.70 29.10 15.93
CA PRO A 12 -30.69 28.94 14.88
C PRO A 12 -30.30 27.47 14.74
N ALA A 13 -30.30 26.99 13.50
CA ALA A 13 -29.85 25.64 13.16
C ALA A 13 -28.40 25.44 13.62
N THR A 14 -28.19 24.59 14.60
CA THR A 14 -26.85 24.19 15.03
C THR A 14 -26.19 23.45 13.89
N SER A 15 -25.11 24.03 13.34
CA SER A 15 -24.25 23.38 12.36
C SER A 15 -23.64 22.13 13.01
N SER A 16 -24.19 20.96 12.72
CA SER A 16 -23.63 19.70 13.17
C SER A 16 -22.24 19.52 12.54
N SER A 17 -21.21 19.37 13.36
CA SER A 17 -19.89 19.00 12.87
C SER A 17 -20.00 17.69 12.06
N PRO A 18 -19.30 17.57 10.91
CA PRO A 18 -19.39 16.38 10.06
C PRO A 18 -19.03 15.12 10.85
N SER A 19 -19.84 14.08 10.70
CA SER A 19 -19.62 12.79 11.36
C SER A 19 -18.29 12.15 10.90
N GLY A 20 -17.75 11.21 11.67
CA GLY A 20 -16.54 10.49 11.28
C GLY A 20 -16.66 9.80 9.92
N SER A 21 -17.85 9.28 9.58
CA SER A 21 -18.17 8.66 8.29
C SER A 21 -18.13 9.66 7.14
N ASP A 22 -18.58 10.90 7.36
CA ASP A 22 -18.57 11.96 6.34
C ASP A 22 -17.14 12.42 6.02
N ARG A 23 -16.31 12.56 7.07
CA ARG A 23 -14.88 12.89 6.90
C ARG A 23 -14.13 11.83 6.13
N LEU A 24 -14.34 10.55 6.43
CA LEU A 24 -13.70 9.44 5.72
C LEU A 24 -14.19 9.37 4.26
N GLY A 25 -15.48 9.60 4.02
CA GLY A 25 -16.04 9.71 2.67
C GLY A 25 -15.41 10.84 1.86
N LEU A 26 -15.20 12.00 2.47
CA LEU A 26 -14.51 13.13 1.84
C LEU A 26 -13.04 12.79 1.54
N THR A 27 -12.33 12.17 2.48
CA THR A 27 -10.92 11.74 2.28
C THR A 27 -10.79 10.82 1.07
N LEU A 28 -11.65 9.80 0.94
CA LEU A 28 -11.64 8.90 -0.22
C LEU A 28 -11.94 9.62 -1.54
N LYS A 29 -12.88 10.58 -1.55
CA LYS A 29 -13.15 11.39 -2.74
C LYS A 29 -11.93 12.23 -3.14
N LEU A 30 -11.28 12.91 -2.19
CA LEU A 30 -10.09 13.74 -2.44
C LEU A 30 -8.92 12.88 -2.95
N LEU A 31 -8.66 11.73 -2.33
CA LEU A 31 -7.64 10.79 -2.79
C LEU A 31 -7.96 10.27 -4.20
N GLY A 32 -9.22 9.92 -4.47
CA GLY A 32 -9.66 9.48 -5.80
C GLY A 32 -9.44 10.55 -6.88
N TRP A 33 -9.76 11.81 -6.61
CA TRP A 33 -9.49 12.93 -7.54
C TRP A 33 -7.99 13.16 -7.72
N ALA A 34 -7.18 13.04 -6.66
CA ALA A 34 -5.73 13.12 -6.76
C ALA A 34 -5.16 12.02 -7.67
N VAL A 35 -5.60 10.77 -7.50
CA VAL A 35 -5.20 9.64 -8.35
C VAL A 35 -5.62 9.88 -9.81
N LEU A 36 -6.87 10.31 -10.05
CA LEU A 36 -7.38 10.59 -11.41
C LEU A 36 -6.60 11.71 -12.11
N GLY A 37 -6.12 12.72 -11.37
CA GLY A 37 -5.28 13.79 -11.93
C GLY A 37 -3.83 13.36 -12.15
N LEU A 38 -3.27 12.55 -11.26
CA LEU A 38 -1.87 12.10 -11.32
C LEU A 38 -1.65 11.03 -12.39
N LEU A 39 -2.58 10.12 -12.61
CA LEU A 39 -2.43 9.04 -13.60
C LEU A 39 -2.14 9.52 -15.03
N PRO A 40 -2.90 10.48 -15.62
CA PRO A 40 -2.59 11.00 -16.95
C PRO A 40 -1.26 11.78 -16.99
N LEU A 41 -0.93 12.52 -15.93
CA LEU A 41 0.35 13.20 -15.80
C LEU A 41 1.50 12.20 -15.78
N TYR A 42 1.36 11.12 -15.01
CA TYR A 42 2.33 10.04 -14.95
C TYR A 42 2.49 9.36 -16.31
N ALA A 43 1.41 8.98 -16.97
CA ALA A 43 1.43 8.39 -18.30
C ALA A 43 2.14 9.30 -19.31
N TRP A 44 1.88 10.61 -19.26
CA TRP A 44 2.51 11.60 -20.11
C TRP A 44 4.01 11.71 -19.83
N THR A 45 4.44 11.85 -18.56
CA THR A 45 5.86 11.98 -18.21
C THR A 45 6.66 10.72 -18.57
N VAL A 46 6.10 9.51 -18.38
CA VAL A 46 6.74 8.24 -18.78
C VAL A 46 6.81 8.12 -20.30
N SER A 47 5.77 8.51 -21.04
CA SER A 47 5.76 8.43 -22.51
C SER A 47 6.83 9.32 -23.13
N THR A 48 7.01 10.53 -22.58
CA THR A 48 7.96 11.55 -23.07
C THR A 48 9.36 11.40 -22.45
N ALA A 49 9.55 10.51 -21.47
CA ALA A 49 10.85 10.26 -20.86
C ALA A 49 11.90 9.81 -21.89
N PRO A 50 13.17 10.26 -21.76
CA PRO A 50 14.26 9.80 -22.61
C PRO A 50 14.35 8.26 -22.60
N ILE A 51 14.79 7.71 -23.71
CA ILE A 51 15.11 6.28 -23.85
C ILE A 51 16.58 6.09 -23.52
N ASP A 52 16.85 5.18 -22.59
CA ASP A 52 18.23 4.83 -22.22
C ASP A 52 18.97 4.19 -23.41
N SER A 53 20.23 4.56 -23.60
CA SER A 53 21.04 4.09 -24.74
C SER A 53 21.44 2.62 -24.62
N VAL A 54 21.45 2.06 -23.41
CA VAL A 54 21.89 0.67 -23.14
C VAL A 54 20.66 -0.24 -22.97
N GLN A 55 19.73 0.15 -22.12
CA GLN A 55 18.56 -0.67 -21.80
C GLN A 55 17.35 -0.43 -22.73
N GLY A 56 17.40 0.61 -23.56
CA GLY A 56 16.30 0.96 -24.46
C GLY A 56 14.99 1.23 -23.71
N MET A 57 13.89 0.73 -24.26
CA MET A 57 12.54 0.90 -23.65
C MET A 57 12.39 0.19 -22.30
N MET A 58 13.19 -0.84 -22.00
CA MET A 58 13.10 -1.58 -20.74
C MET A 58 13.43 -0.72 -19.53
N GLN A 59 14.26 0.31 -19.69
CA GLN A 59 14.56 1.28 -18.66
C GLN A 59 13.30 1.95 -18.10
N LYS A 60 12.21 2.10 -18.87
CA LYS A 60 10.97 2.72 -18.39
C LYS A 60 10.29 1.95 -17.26
N ILE A 61 10.64 0.69 -17.02
CA ILE A 61 10.20 -0.09 -15.85
C ILE A 61 10.71 0.54 -14.54
N LEU A 62 11.82 1.29 -14.57
CA LEU A 62 12.32 2.07 -13.45
C LEU A 62 11.25 3.03 -12.85
N TYR A 63 10.33 3.53 -13.65
CA TYR A 63 9.30 4.45 -13.18
C TYR A 63 8.13 3.75 -12.48
N VAL A 64 8.03 2.41 -12.60
CA VAL A 64 6.94 1.58 -12.04
C VAL A 64 7.44 0.66 -10.94
N HIS A 65 8.53 -0.07 -11.19
CA HIS A 65 8.99 -1.16 -10.33
C HIS A 65 9.42 -0.69 -8.91
N PRO A 66 10.31 0.30 -8.74
CA PRO A 66 10.66 0.79 -7.41
C PRO A 66 9.48 1.40 -6.63
N PRO A 67 8.60 2.22 -7.24
CA PRO A 67 7.39 2.68 -6.54
C PRO A 67 6.48 1.55 -6.06
N LEU A 68 6.37 0.44 -6.81
CA LEU A 68 5.64 -0.75 -6.37
C LEU A 68 6.33 -1.41 -5.17
N ALA A 69 7.67 -1.49 -5.16
CA ALA A 69 8.42 -2.01 -4.01
C ALA A 69 8.18 -1.17 -2.74
N TYR A 70 8.22 0.16 -2.86
CA TYR A 70 7.93 1.05 -1.73
C TYR A 70 6.51 0.88 -1.22
N GLY A 71 5.52 0.77 -2.11
CA GLY A 71 4.13 0.50 -1.75
C GLY A 71 3.96 -0.85 -1.03
N ALA A 72 4.64 -1.90 -1.48
CA ALA A 72 4.65 -3.20 -0.82
C ALA A 72 5.20 -3.11 0.61
N TYR A 73 6.37 -2.48 0.78
CA TYR A 73 7.01 -2.30 2.08
C TYR A 73 6.16 -1.44 3.03
N LEU A 74 5.58 -0.34 2.53
CA LEU A 74 4.65 0.48 3.32
C LEU A 74 3.43 -0.31 3.78
N GLY A 75 2.86 -1.18 2.95
CA GLY A 75 1.75 -2.06 3.30
C GLY A 75 2.13 -3.03 4.41
N PHE A 76 3.28 -3.68 4.31
CA PHE A 76 3.76 -4.61 5.31
C PHE A 76 4.14 -3.93 6.64
N VAL A 77 4.74 -2.75 6.58
CA VAL A 77 5.00 -1.92 7.77
C VAL A 77 3.68 -1.48 8.43
N ALA A 78 2.69 -1.06 7.64
CA ALA A 78 1.36 -0.73 8.16
C ALA A 78 0.70 -1.93 8.85
N THR A 79 0.85 -3.14 8.28
CA THR A 79 0.39 -4.39 8.89
C THR A 79 1.05 -4.64 10.24
N ALA A 80 2.37 -4.48 10.32
CA ALA A 80 3.11 -4.72 11.57
C ALA A 80 2.76 -3.69 12.65
N ILE A 81 2.69 -2.41 12.30
CA ILE A 81 2.31 -1.35 13.25
C ILE A 81 0.87 -1.55 13.74
N ALA A 82 -0.07 -1.76 12.84
CA ALA A 82 -1.48 -1.97 13.18
C ALA A 82 -1.68 -3.27 13.96
N GLY A 83 -0.99 -4.35 13.60
CA GLY A 83 -0.97 -5.61 14.35
C GLY A 83 -0.42 -5.43 15.77
N GLY A 84 0.66 -4.67 15.94
CA GLY A 84 1.20 -4.33 17.26
C GLY A 84 0.22 -3.51 18.11
N LEU A 85 -0.46 -2.53 17.51
CA LEU A 85 -1.51 -1.75 18.17
C LEU A 85 -2.71 -2.63 18.52
N PHE A 86 -3.08 -3.60 17.68
CA PHE A 86 -4.13 -4.56 17.99
C PHE A 86 -3.76 -5.46 19.16
N LEU A 87 -2.55 -5.99 19.21
CA LEU A 87 -2.06 -6.80 20.33
C LEU A 87 -2.09 -6.02 21.65
N TRP A 88 -1.78 -4.73 21.61
CA TRP A 88 -1.76 -3.86 22.81
C TRP A 88 -3.16 -3.40 23.23
N GLN A 89 -4.01 -2.96 22.30
CA GLN A 89 -5.28 -2.30 22.61
C GLN A 89 -6.51 -3.18 22.40
N GLY A 90 -6.41 -4.30 21.66
CA GLY A 90 -7.52 -5.19 21.31
C GLY A 90 -8.60 -4.55 20.43
N ARG A 91 -8.32 -3.43 19.75
CA ARG A 91 -9.32 -2.68 18.99
C ARG A 91 -9.45 -3.20 17.57
N GLU A 92 -10.66 -3.51 17.16
CA GLU A 92 -11.03 -3.95 15.80
C GLU A 92 -10.48 -3.05 14.69
N VAL A 93 -10.48 -1.74 14.90
CA VAL A 93 -9.98 -0.76 13.94
C VAL A 93 -8.53 -1.02 13.55
N HIS A 94 -7.70 -1.50 14.48
CA HIS A 94 -6.31 -1.83 14.22
C HIS A 94 -6.18 -3.17 13.51
N ASP A 95 -7.00 -4.16 13.85
CA ASP A 95 -7.03 -5.44 13.16
C ASP A 95 -7.41 -5.28 11.69
N GLN A 96 -8.48 -4.53 11.41
CA GLN A 96 -8.90 -4.23 10.03
C GLN A 96 -7.83 -3.44 9.24
N LEU A 97 -7.10 -2.54 9.90
CA LEU A 97 -5.99 -1.83 9.27
C LEU A 97 -4.81 -2.77 8.96
N ALA A 98 -4.51 -3.72 9.86
CA ALA A 98 -3.47 -4.73 9.63
C ALA A 98 -3.81 -5.60 8.41
N ILE A 99 -5.06 -6.07 8.30
CA ILE A 99 -5.54 -6.82 7.14
C ILE A 99 -5.42 -5.99 5.86
N ALA A 100 -5.89 -4.74 5.88
CA ALA A 100 -5.82 -3.84 4.73
C ALA A 100 -4.37 -3.61 4.27
N GLY A 101 -3.44 -3.42 5.21
CA GLY A 101 -2.01 -3.28 4.94
C GLY A 101 -1.42 -4.52 4.26
N ALA A 102 -1.73 -5.72 4.79
CA ALA A 102 -1.27 -6.98 4.23
C ALA A 102 -1.78 -7.20 2.81
N GLU A 103 -3.07 -6.98 2.56
CA GLU A 103 -3.67 -7.19 1.23
C GLU A 103 -3.13 -6.21 0.19
N VAL A 104 -3.08 -4.91 0.51
CA VAL A 104 -2.57 -3.89 -0.41
C VAL A 104 -1.06 -4.07 -0.61
N GLY A 105 -0.30 -4.34 0.46
CA GLY A 105 1.13 -4.64 0.38
C GLY A 105 1.42 -5.86 -0.50
N THR A 106 0.66 -6.94 -0.36
CA THR A 106 0.80 -8.15 -1.20
C THR A 106 0.43 -7.88 -2.65
N LEU A 107 -0.60 -7.06 -2.93
CA LEU A 107 -0.93 -6.63 -4.28
C LEU A 107 0.26 -5.90 -4.94
N PHE A 108 0.83 -4.91 -4.26
CA PHE A 108 1.98 -4.16 -4.76
C PHE A 108 3.21 -5.06 -4.93
N CYS A 109 3.48 -5.97 -4.00
CA CYS A 109 4.55 -6.95 -4.08
C CYS A 109 4.36 -7.91 -5.28
N THR A 110 3.13 -8.34 -5.55
CA THR A 110 2.80 -9.16 -6.73
C THR A 110 3.11 -8.41 -8.02
N LEU A 111 2.69 -7.14 -8.13
CA LEU A 111 2.96 -6.32 -9.30
C LEU A 111 4.47 -6.05 -9.47
N MET A 112 5.20 -5.87 -8.37
CA MET A 112 6.65 -5.77 -8.37
C MET A 112 7.31 -7.07 -8.87
N LEU A 113 6.88 -8.24 -8.39
CA LEU A 113 7.37 -9.54 -8.83
C LEU A 113 7.02 -9.86 -10.29
N ILE A 114 6.00 -9.23 -10.87
CA ILE A 114 5.69 -9.31 -12.31
C ILE A 114 6.58 -8.38 -13.12
N THR A 115 6.76 -7.14 -12.69
CA THR A 115 7.54 -6.14 -13.45
C THR A 115 9.03 -6.41 -13.42
N GLY A 116 9.56 -7.00 -12.34
CA GLY A 116 10.98 -7.36 -12.21
C GLY A 116 11.47 -8.31 -13.32
N PRO A 117 10.85 -9.48 -13.52
CA PRO A 117 11.20 -10.39 -14.60
C PRO A 117 11.09 -9.80 -16.01
N ILE A 118 10.13 -8.90 -16.25
CA ILE A 118 10.00 -8.21 -17.53
C ILE A 118 11.24 -7.35 -17.79
N TRP A 119 11.67 -6.60 -16.77
CA TRP A 119 12.92 -5.81 -16.86
C TRP A 119 14.14 -6.71 -16.99
N ALA A 120 14.25 -7.77 -16.19
CA ALA A 120 15.36 -8.71 -16.16
C ALA A 120 15.66 -9.31 -17.54
N ARG A 121 14.62 -9.70 -18.27
CA ARG A 121 14.76 -10.19 -19.66
C ARG A 121 15.44 -9.18 -20.59
N GLY A 122 15.13 -7.90 -20.43
CA GLY A 122 15.74 -6.83 -21.24
C GLY A 122 17.16 -6.49 -20.80
N ALA A 123 17.41 -6.43 -19.49
CA ALA A 123 18.69 -6.01 -18.93
C ALA A 123 19.74 -7.14 -18.91
N TRP A 124 19.34 -8.37 -18.65
CA TRP A 124 20.23 -9.53 -18.50
C TRP A 124 20.24 -10.45 -19.73
N GLY A 125 19.51 -10.11 -20.76
CA GLY A 125 19.47 -10.83 -22.04
C GLY A 125 18.39 -11.92 -22.16
N PRO A 126 18.18 -12.44 -23.39
CA PRO A 126 17.14 -13.41 -23.70
C PRO A 126 17.27 -14.68 -22.85
N GLY A 127 16.17 -15.09 -22.22
CA GLY A 127 16.13 -16.29 -21.37
C GLY A 127 16.28 -16.00 -19.88
N ASN A 128 16.79 -14.85 -19.47
CA ASN A 128 16.98 -14.48 -18.06
C ASN A 128 15.77 -13.76 -17.51
N TRP A 129 14.66 -14.48 -17.29
CA TRP A 129 13.47 -13.92 -16.64
C TRP A 129 13.60 -13.85 -15.11
N TRP A 130 14.43 -14.71 -14.53
CA TRP A 130 14.60 -14.82 -13.09
C TRP A 130 16.02 -15.32 -12.79
N VAL A 131 16.64 -14.73 -11.79
CA VAL A 131 17.88 -15.24 -11.20
C VAL A 131 17.67 -15.44 -9.71
N TRP A 132 18.28 -16.49 -9.17
CA TRP A 132 18.20 -16.81 -7.75
C TRP A 132 19.28 -16.04 -6.99
N ASP A 133 19.23 -14.71 -7.05
CA ASP A 133 20.03 -13.90 -6.16
C ASP A 133 19.35 -13.68 -4.80
N ALA A 134 20.10 -13.17 -3.84
CA ALA A 134 19.64 -13.04 -2.47
C ALA A 134 18.45 -12.07 -2.36
N ARG A 135 18.46 -10.94 -3.07
CA ARG A 135 17.39 -9.94 -3.03
C ARG A 135 16.07 -10.47 -3.63
N LEU A 136 16.16 -11.09 -4.80
CA LEU A 136 14.96 -11.64 -5.46
C LEU A 136 14.37 -12.79 -4.63
N THR A 137 15.23 -13.64 -4.07
CA THR A 137 14.82 -14.76 -3.20
C THR A 137 14.13 -14.26 -1.93
N LEU A 138 14.70 -13.24 -1.25
CA LEU A 138 14.08 -12.65 -0.06
C LEU A 138 12.76 -11.91 -0.38
N THR A 139 12.69 -11.27 -1.54
CA THR A 139 11.45 -10.63 -1.99
C THR A 139 10.33 -11.66 -2.22
N LEU A 140 10.66 -12.77 -2.86
CA LEU A 140 9.72 -13.87 -3.07
C LEU A 140 9.31 -14.51 -1.73
N LEU A 141 10.26 -14.70 -0.80
CA LEU A 141 9.98 -15.18 0.55
C LEU A 141 9.03 -14.22 1.30
N LEU A 142 9.30 -12.92 1.24
CA LEU A 142 8.45 -11.89 1.83
C LEU A 142 7.02 -11.95 1.29
N TRP A 143 6.86 -12.12 -0.02
CA TRP A 143 5.56 -12.31 -0.65
C TRP A 143 4.83 -13.55 -0.12
N PHE A 144 5.51 -14.70 0.00
CA PHE A 144 4.93 -15.93 0.55
C PHE A 144 4.53 -15.77 2.01
N VAL A 145 5.30 -15.05 2.81
CA VAL A 145 4.98 -14.75 4.22
C VAL A 145 3.65 -14.01 4.31
N TYR A 146 3.45 -12.95 3.53
CA TYR A 146 2.20 -12.20 3.60
C TYR A 146 1.03 -12.87 2.87
N LEU A 147 1.29 -13.70 1.87
CA LEU A 147 0.28 -14.60 1.31
C LEU A 147 -0.22 -15.60 2.36
N ALA A 148 0.68 -16.21 3.12
CA ALA A 148 0.32 -17.09 4.23
C ALA A 148 -0.44 -16.35 5.35
N TYR A 149 -0.07 -15.10 5.66
CA TYR A 149 -0.84 -14.24 6.56
C TYR A 149 -2.30 -14.11 6.08
N MET A 150 -2.53 -13.80 4.81
CA MET A 150 -3.89 -13.64 4.27
C MET A 150 -4.66 -14.96 4.28
N LEU A 151 -4.02 -16.08 3.93
CA LEU A 151 -4.64 -17.39 3.99
C LEU A 151 -5.05 -17.75 5.43
N LEU A 152 -4.17 -17.51 6.40
CA LEU A 152 -4.48 -17.73 7.81
C LEU A 152 -5.71 -16.92 8.22
N ARG A 153 -5.78 -15.65 7.84
CA ARG A 153 -6.94 -14.77 8.14
C ARG A 153 -8.23 -15.25 7.48
N SER A 154 -8.18 -15.76 6.26
CA SER A 154 -9.38 -16.22 5.53
C SER A 154 -9.98 -17.49 6.14
N PHE A 155 -9.18 -18.36 6.75
CA PHE A 155 -9.66 -19.58 7.40
C PHE A 155 -10.15 -19.37 8.84
N THR A 156 -9.89 -18.23 9.43
CA THR A 156 -10.11 -17.97 10.86
C THR A 156 -10.92 -16.68 11.09
N GLU A 157 -11.82 -16.35 10.18
CA GLU A 157 -12.69 -15.17 10.30
C GLU A 157 -13.47 -15.22 11.63
N GLY A 158 -13.42 -14.10 12.39
CA GLY A 158 -14.12 -13.97 13.68
C GLY A 158 -13.40 -14.59 14.90
N ASP A 159 -12.27 -15.28 14.75
CA ASP A 159 -11.50 -15.80 15.88
C ASP A 159 -10.44 -14.79 16.37
N GLU A 160 -10.62 -14.25 17.57
CA GLU A 160 -9.68 -13.32 18.20
C GLU A 160 -8.28 -13.92 18.40
N ARG A 161 -8.19 -15.21 18.71
CA ARG A 161 -6.88 -15.89 18.89
C ARG A 161 -6.12 -15.94 17.58
N ALA A 162 -6.81 -16.22 16.50
CA ALA A 162 -6.22 -16.22 15.17
C ALA A 162 -5.83 -14.82 14.72
N ALA A 163 -6.60 -13.78 15.06
CA ALA A 163 -6.24 -12.39 14.83
C ALA A 163 -4.95 -12.00 15.56
N ARG A 164 -4.81 -12.40 16.83
CA ARG A 164 -3.57 -12.19 17.62
C ARG A 164 -2.39 -12.93 17.03
N PHE A 165 -2.56 -14.21 16.65
CA PHE A 165 -1.50 -15.00 16.03
C PHE A 165 -1.05 -14.40 14.69
N SER A 166 -1.99 -14.01 13.83
CA SER A 166 -1.70 -13.34 12.56
C SER A 166 -0.96 -12.03 12.75
N SER A 167 -1.31 -11.24 13.78
CA SER A 167 -0.61 -10.00 14.10
C SER A 167 0.86 -10.25 14.45
N ILE A 168 1.16 -11.26 15.27
CA ILE A 168 2.53 -11.65 15.59
C ILE A 168 3.25 -12.09 14.31
N TYR A 169 2.61 -12.90 13.48
CA TYR A 169 3.18 -13.38 12.23
C TYR A 169 3.50 -12.24 11.25
N GLY A 170 2.60 -11.26 11.11
CA GLY A 170 2.83 -10.06 10.29
C GLY A 170 3.97 -9.17 10.81
N ILE A 171 4.12 -9.05 12.15
CA ILE A 171 5.24 -8.33 12.77
C ILE A 171 6.58 -9.04 12.49
N LEU A 172 6.61 -10.38 12.59
CA LEU A 172 7.82 -11.12 12.26
C LEU A 172 8.18 -11.01 10.77
N GLY A 173 7.17 -11.01 9.89
CA GLY A 173 7.37 -10.85 8.45
C GLY A 173 8.06 -9.54 8.07
N VAL A 174 7.79 -8.44 8.77
CA VAL A 174 8.38 -7.12 8.43
C VAL A 174 9.91 -7.08 8.61
N VAL A 175 10.48 -7.96 9.42
CA VAL A 175 11.94 -8.06 9.63
C VAL A 175 12.68 -8.43 8.33
N LEU A 176 12.00 -9.08 7.40
CA LEU A 176 12.56 -9.38 6.08
C LEU A 176 12.81 -8.13 5.22
N ILE A 177 12.15 -7.00 5.50
CA ILE A 177 12.31 -5.75 4.72
C ILE A 177 13.72 -5.19 4.88
N PRO A 178 14.21 -4.86 6.09
CA PRO A 178 15.57 -4.37 6.25
C PRO A 178 16.62 -5.41 5.80
N LEU A 179 16.36 -6.69 6.03
CA LEU A 179 17.24 -7.73 5.53
C LEU A 179 17.32 -7.71 4.00
N ASN A 180 16.20 -7.60 3.31
CA ASN A 180 16.14 -7.49 1.85
C ASN A 180 16.85 -6.24 1.33
N TYR A 181 16.78 -5.12 2.06
CA TYR A 181 17.42 -3.88 1.67
C TYR A 181 18.96 -3.98 1.72
N TRP A 182 19.50 -4.54 2.81
CA TRP A 182 20.96 -4.61 3.02
C TRP A 182 21.62 -5.89 2.49
N ILE A 183 20.85 -6.86 1.98
CA ILE A 183 21.41 -8.16 1.59
C ILE A 183 22.45 -8.06 0.46
N ILE A 184 22.31 -7.06 -0.43
CA ILE A 184 23.28 -6.83 -1.51
C ILE A 184 24.64 -6.48 -0.92
N ASP A 185 24.67 -5.59 0.07
CA ASP A 185 25.91 -5.15 0.72
C ASP A 185 26.53 -6.26 1.57
N LEU A 186 25.70 -7.14 2.14
CA LEU A 186 26.14 -8.23 3.00
C LEU A 186 26.74 -9.41 2.21
N VAL A 187 26.16 -9.75 1.06
CA VAL A 187 26.56 -10.98 0.31
C VAL A 187 27.47 -10.63 -0.86
N GLY A 188 27.35 -9.43 -1.43
CA GLY A 188 28.06 -9.02 -2.64
C GLY A 188 27.60 -9.79 -3.88
N GLY A 189 28.00 -9.32 -5.07
CA GLY A 189 27.79 -10.03 -6.33
C GLY A 189 26.33 -10.24 -6.78
N ALA A 190 25.39 -9.46 -6.24
CA ALA A 190 24.00 -9.50 -6.68
C ALA A 190 23.89 -9.03 -8.14
N MET A 191 23.04 -9.70 -8.92
CA MET A 191 22.72 -9.24 -10.27
C MET A 191 21.71 -8.10 -10.29
N HIS A 192 20.95 -7.94 -9.20
CA HIS A 192 20.03 -6.83 -9.03
C HIS A 192 20.82 -5.53 -8.86
N PRO A 193 20.44 -4.42 -9.51
CA PRO A 193 21.07 -3.12 -9.31
C PRO A 193 21.14 -2.72 -7.84
N ASP A 194 22.17 -1.95 -7.49
CA ASP A 194 22.31 -1.35 -6.18
C ASP A 194 21.15 -0.41 -5.84
N ASN A 195 21.07 0.01 -4.58
CA ASN A 195 20.06 0.97 -4.17
C ASN A 195 20.26 2.29 -4.93
N LEU A 196 19.13 2.95 -5.28
CA LEU A 196 19.19 4.24 -5.96
C LEU A 196 19.83 5.29 -5.03
N GLU A 197 20.95 5.86 -5.46
CA GLU A 197 21.61 6.97 -4.78
C GLU A 197 21.18 8.28 -5.44
N PHE A 198 20.80 9.26 -4.61
CA PHE A 198 20.32 10.57 -5.05
C PHE A 198 21.32 11.70 -4.75
N GLU A 199 22.59 11.38 -4.52
CA GLU A 199 23.62 12.39 -4.36
C GLU A 199 23.89 13.13 -5.69
N GLU A 200 24.03 14.47 -5.63
CA GLU A 200 24.08 15.35 -6.81
C GLU A 200 25.20 15.03 -7.81
N GLU A 201 26.31 14.46 -7.36
CA GLU A 201 27.46 14.09 -8.24
C GLU A 201 27.36 12.66 -8.80
N SER A 202 26.54 11.79 -8.23
CA SER A 202 26.46 10.37 -8.59
C SER A 202 25.02 9.86 -8.83
N SER A 203 24.11 10.76 -9.24
CA SER A 203 22.73 10.32 -9.44
C SER A 203 22.65 9.18 -10.46
N SER A 204 22.22 8.02 -10.05
CA SER A 204 21.97 6.87 -10.90
C SER A 204 20.86 7.11 -11.94
N LEU A 205 20.20 8.27 -11.84
CA LEU A 205 19.17 8.71 -12.79
C LEU A 205 19.83 9.59 -13.87
N GLY A 206 19.74 9.18 -15.13
CA GLY A 206 20.17 9.99 -16.27
C GLY A 206 19.38 11.30 -16.43
N VAL A 207 19.93 12.22 -17.21
CA VAL A 207 19.30 13.53 -17.48
C VAL A 207 17.89 13.34 -18.04
N GLY A 208 16.91 14.02 -17.43
CA GLY A 208 15.49 13.96 -17.83
C GLY A 208 14.70 12.77 -17.27
N MET A 209 15.34 11.87 -16.51
CA MET A 209 14.68 10.70 -15.91
C MET A 209 14.08 10.98 -14.53
N GLY A 210 14.54 12.04 -13.84
CA GLY A 210 14.09 12.37 -12.49
C GLY A 210 12.60 12.72 -12.38
N LEU A 211 12.09 13.52 -13.33
CA LEU A 211 10.68 13.93 -13.31
C LEU A 211 9.71 12.74 -13.42
N PRO A 212 9.79 11.85 -14.44
CA PRO A 212 8.91 10.69 -14.53
C PRO A 212 9.07 9.73 -13.35
N PHE A 213 10.27 9.59 -12.79
CA PHE A 213 10.50 8.82 -11.58
C PHE A 213 9.78 9.41 -10.36
N PHE A 214 9.92 10.72 -10.13
CA PHE A 214 9.24 11.41 -9.03
C PHE A 214 7.71 11.35 -9.17
N VAL A 215 7.18 11.66 -10.37
CA VAL A 215 5.73 11.61 -10.63
C VAL A 215 5.19 10.19 -10.47
N GLY A 216 5.94 9.17 -10.89
CA GLY A 216 5.60 7.76 -10.70
C GLY A 216 5.50 7.37 -9.23
N ASN A 217 6.52 7.75 -8.42
CA ASN A 217 6.49 7.53 -6.97
C ASN A 217 5.31 8.22 -6.30
N LEU A 218 5.07 9.50 -6.63
CA LEU A 218 3.94 10.26 -6.09
C LEU A 218 2.61 9.62 -6.46
N THR A 219 2.44 9.23 -7.73
CA THR A 219 1.20 8.62 -8.22
C THR A 219 0.91 7.30 -7.51
N LEU A 220 1.89 6.38 -7.48
CA LEU A 220 1.72 5.07 -6.86
C LEU A 220 1.59 5.16 -5.33
N PHE A 221 2.20 6.17 -4.69
CA PHE A 221 1.96 6.47 -3.28
C PHE A 221 0.50 6.87 -3.03
N PHE A 222 -0.09 7.76 -3.84
CA PHE A 222 -1.50 8.12 -3.70
C PHE A 222 -2.43 6.95 -4.01
N VAL A 223 -2.11 6.11 -5.00
CA VAL A 223 -2.84 4.85 -5.27
C VAL A 223 -2.78 3.93 -4.06
N PHE A 224 -1.61 3.75 -3.46
CA PHE A 224 -1.42 2.94 -2.26
C PHE A 224 -2.29 3.44 -1.10
N ILE A 225 -2.22 4.73 -0.76
CA ILE A 225 -3.01 5.31 0.33
C ILE A 225 -4.51 5.20 0.04
N TYR A 226 -4.94 5.47 -1.21
CA TYR A 226 -6.34 5.31 -1.61
C TYR A 226 -6.84 3.88 -1.39
N LEU A 227 -6.09 2.88 -1.86
CA LEU A 227 -6.45 1.48 -1.71
C LEU A 227 -6.43 1.03 -0.24
N LEU A 228 -5.43 1.47 0.54
CA LEU A 228 -5.32 1.15 1.96
C LEU A 228 -6.54 1.68 2.75
N VAL A 229 -6.88 2.96 2.57
CA VAL A 229 -8.03 3.58 3.25
C VAL A 229 -9.36 2.97 2.78
N LEU A 230 -9.49 2.71 1.47
CA LEU A 230 -10.68 2.07 0.91
C LEU A 230 -10.87 0.67 1.49
N ARG A 231 -9.82 -0.16 1.49
CA ARG A 231 -9.88 -1.53 1.99
C ARG A 231 -10.16 -1.58 3.50
N TRP A 232 -9.49 -0.72 4.26
CA TRP A 232 -9.76 -0.56 5.68
C TRP A 232 -11.23 -0.18 5.95
N ARG A 233 -11.78 0.80 5.22
CA ARG A 233 -13.19 1.18 5.33
C ARG A 233 -14.14 0.03 5.02
N VAL A 234 -13.87 -0.71 3.96
CA VAL A 234 -14.67 -1.90 3.59
C VAL A 234 -14.66 -2.93 4.73
N GLY A 235 -13.49 -3.20 5.34
CA GLY A 235 -13.38 -4.08 6.49
C GLY A 235 -14.24 -3.61 7.67
N MET A 236 -14.15 -2.34 8.04
CA MET A 236 -14.95 -1.77 9.13
C MET A 236 -16.46 -1.86 8.88
N LEU A 237 -16.93 -1.55 7.66
CA LEU A 237 -18.35 -1.65 7.30
C LEU A 237 -18.84 -3.11 7.32
N ARG A 238 -18.01 -4.06 6.90
CA ARG A 238 -18.34 -5.50 6.98
C ARG A 238 -18.54 -5.94 8.43
N THR A 239 -17.61 -5.58 9.31
CA THR A 239 -17.72 -5.90 10.74
C THR A 239 -18.97 -5.26 11.38
N GLU A 240 -19.31 -4.02 11.03
CA GLU A 240 -20.52 -3.35 11.51
C GLU A 240 -21.80 -4.08 11.02
N ALA A 241 -21.83 -4.50 9.76
CA ALA A 241 -22.95 -5.24 9.19
C ALA A 241 -23.15 -6.61 9.87
N GLU A 242 -22.08 -7.35 10.10
CA GLU A 242 -22.10 -8.65 10.79
C GLU A 242 -22.63 -8.53 12.24
N ARG A 243 -22.22 -7.48 12.96
CA ARG A 243 -22.75 -7.18 14.31
C ARG A 243 -24.24 -6.86 14.29
N ALA A 244 -24.68 -6.02 13.36
CA ALA A 244 -26.10 -5.66 13.23
C ALA A 244 -26.97 -6.89 12.90
N GLU A 245 -26.48 -7.78 12.05
CA GLU A 245 -27.17 -9.04 11.73
C GLU A 245 -27.26 -9.96 12.95
N PHE A 246 -26.18 -10.11 13.71
CA PHE A 246 -26.17 -10.90 14.93
C PHE A 246 -27.18 -10.39 15.97
N ASP A 247 -27.21 -9.07 16.19
CA ASP A 247 -28.16 -8.44 17.15
C ASP A 247 -29.62 -8.60 16.71
N SER A 248 -29.89 -8.53 15.39
CA SER A 248 -31.24 -8.73 14.85
C SER A 248 -31.78 -10.17 15.03
N ARG A 249 -30.90 -11.16 15.06
CA ARG A 249 -31.26 -12.58 15.27
C ARG A 249 -31.52 -12.91 16.75
N ARG A 250 -31.06 -12.06 17.68
CA ARG A 250 -31.24 -12.27 19.14
C ARG A 250 -32.48 -11.62 19.69
N ASN A 251 -33.08 -10.65 19.00
CA ASN A 251 -34.34 -9.97 19.37
C ASN A 251 -35.53 -10.62 18.66
#